data_142b360462d2d3444573f95104a76b9e
#
_entry.id   142b360462d2d3444573f95104a76b9e
#
_cell.length_a   1.000
_cell.length_b   1.000
_cell.length_c   1.000
_cell.angle_alpha   90.00
_cell.angle_beta   90.00
_cell.angle_gamma   90.00
#
_symmetry.space_group_name_H-M   'P 1'
#
loop_
_entity.id
_entity.type
_entity.pdbx_description
1 polymer ?
#
loop_
_entity_poly.entity_id
_entity_poly.type
_entity_poly.pdbx_seq_one_letter_code
_entity_poly.pdbx_strand_id
1 'polypeptide(L)'
;HFVVSPYKTLSGAVKNEKGEAVASAYIILASADGVEYYSETDAEGAFSMDVIKYGKEYTLTVSHPSYDAYTHPETISLADGDISGLVVTLTKTYTFSGVVTDAETHAPIAGVEIYVSNPESGADVMTGTTDENGAFDLKFKQLGTYDILFKAAGYDMVSYEGTPFEGDMVGTAVEMQKTVYTFSGVVTDAETKAPIKGVEVYVSDPASGADVATGTTDENGAFALKFKQLGTYNVLFKAAGYDMVSYEEVPFEGNFDTTVEMQKTERTFSGTVTDAESHAAIAGASVALYKGENKVAEATTGADGSFEIKVKDLAVFSLVVKAEGYEDFTFDTIDLTEGDMTGTPIELAKDNSGVGMLTADGLRVYGTVGAVVVESATEATVRVYNAAGSLVRRADVAGKTRIEGLQRGVYIVNGVKVIVK
;
A
#
# COMPACT_ATOMS: atom_id res chain seq x y z
N HIS A 1 50.65 80.96 36.10
CA HIS A 1 50.18 79.73 36.71
C HIS A 1 49.34 78.97 35.62
N PHE A 2 49.90 77.89 35.14
CA PHE A 2 49.10 76.94 34.39
C PHE A 2 48.25 76.20 35.43
N VAL A 3 46.95 76.37 35.43
CA VAL A 3 46.03 75.51 36.18
C VAL A 3 45.89 74.23 35.39
N VAL A 4 46.58 73.19 35.79
CA VAL A 4 46.37 71.84 35.24
C VAL A 4 45.05 71.39 35.83
N SER A 5 44.06 71.08 34.97
CA SER A 5 42.82 70.49 35.45
C SER A 5 43.15 69.18 36.17
N PRO A 6 42.62 68.96 37.39
CA PRO A 6 42.90 67.74 38.15
C PRO A 6 42.25 66.52 37.56
N TYR A 7 41.47 66.67 36.50
CA TYR A 7 40.71 65.58 35.80
C TYR A 7 40.73 65.78 34.29
N LYS A 8 40.42 64.75 33.57
CA LYS A 8 40.08 64.73 32.13
C LYS A 8 38.66 64.34 31.98
N THR A 9 37.98 64.83 30.95
CA THR A 9 36.57 64.54 30.72
C THR A 9 36.42 63.53 29.59
N LEU A 10 35.62 62.45 29.83
CA LEU A 10 35.11 61.60 28.84
C LEU A 10 33.63 61.94 28.59
N SER A 11 33.27 62.32 27.37
CA SER A 11 31.88 62.64 27.03
C SER A 11 31.46 62.00 25.67
N GLY A 12 30.18 61.74 25.54
CA GLY A 12 29.66 61.15 24.36
C GLY A 12 28.11 61.00 24.36
N ALA A 13 27.63 60.19 23.53
CA ALA A 13 26.20 59.86 23.44
C ALA A 13 25.97 58.40 23.26
N VAL A 14 24.89 57.88 23.86
CA VAL A 14 24.37 56.53 23.68
C VAL A 14 23.11 56.57 22.79
N LYS A 15 23.08 55.81 21.74
CA LYS A 15 21.99 55.72 20.75
C LYS A 15 21.59 54.29 20.56
N ASN A 16 20.39 54.06 20.07
CA ASN A 16 19.95 52.74 19.57
C ASN A 16 20.36 52.57 18.08
N GLU A 17 20.08 51.43 17.51
CA GLU A 17 20.37 51.12 16.12
C GLU A 17 19.65 52.02 15.10
N LYS A 18 18.55 52.67 15.49
CA LYS A 18 17.85 53.66 14.69
C LYS A 18 18.46 55.07 14.79
N GLY A 19 19.49 55.24 15.63
CA GLY A 19 20.13 56.52 15.89
C GLY A 19 19.37 57.40 16.91
N GLU A 20 18.33 56.86 17.56
CA GLU A 20 17.55 57.54 18.59
C GLU A 20 18.32 57.54 19.91
N ALA A 21 18.16 58.60 20.69
CA ALA A 21 18.77 58.75 22.00
C ALA A 21 18.33 57.67 22.98
N VAL A 22 19.26 57.12 23.77
CA VAL A 22 18.95 56.18 24.86
C VAL A 22 19.23 56.89 26.18
N ALA A 23 18.17 57.32 26.85
CA ALA A 23 18.25 57.94 28.18
C ALA A 23 18.43 56.87 29.27
N SER A 24 19.00 57.29 30.43
CA SER A 24 19.18 56.40 31.59
C SER A 24 20.05 55.16 31.34
N ALA A 25 20.90 55.18 30.29
CA ALA A 25 21.92 54.15 30.11
C ALA A 25 23.05 54.37 31.12
N TYR A 26 23.42 53.34 31.86
CA TYR A 26 24.42 53.31 32.87
C TYR A 26 25.79 53.00 32.27
N ILE A 27 26.74 53.94 32.43
CA ILE A 27 28.08 53.88 31.86
C ILE A 27 29.09 53.62 32.98
N ILE A 28 29.91 52.57 32.77
CA ILE A 28 31.05 52.27 33.68
C ILE A 28 32.37 52.40 32.89
N LEU A 29 33.33 53.14 33.43
CA LEU A 29 34.68 53.18 32.96
C LEU A 29 35.57 52.55 34.02
N ALA A 30 36.04 51.32 33.80
CA ALA A 30 36.77 50.51 34.77
C ALA A 30 38.18 50.18 34.31
N SER A 31 39.18 50.39 35.18
CA SER A 31 40.56 49.97 34.95
C SER A 31 40.85 48.59 35.54
N ALA A 32 41.86 47.89 35.03
CA ALA A 32 42.24 46.54 35.47
C ALA A 32 42.60 46.42 36.95
N ASP A 33 43.03 47.53 37.57
CA ASP A 33 43.38 47.62 38.99
C ASP A 33 42.23 48.12 39.89
N GLY A 34 40.95 48.07 39.35
CA GLY A 34 39.76 48.33 40.14
C GLY A 34 39.40 49.82 40.34
N VAL A 35 39.86 50.68 39.52
CA VAL A 35 39.40 52.11 39.53
C VAL A 35 38.22 52.21 38.59
N GLU A 36 37.10 52.73 39.10
CA GLU A 36 35.86 52.86 38.35
C GLU A 36 35.32 54.30 38.39
N TYR A 37 34.72 54.70 37.26
CA TYR A 37 33.97 55.97 37.15
C TYR A 37 32.57 55.56 36.51
N TYR A 38 31.60 56.38 36.90
CA TYR A 38 30.22 56.14 36.55
C TYR A 38 29.55 57.36 35.94
N SER A 39 28.69 57.18 35.02
CA SER A 39 27.80 58.19 34.47
C SER A 39 26.48 57.55 34.04
N GLU A 40 25.47 58.36 33.85
CA GLU A 40 24.19 57.99 33.31
C GLU A 40 23.86 58.96 32.17
N THR A 41 23.17 58.43 31.08
CA THR A 41 22.77 59.32 29.99
C THR A 41 21.54 60.15 30.37
N ASP A 42 21.54 61.42 29.93
CA ASP A 42 20.37 62.30 29.99
C ASP A 42 19.25 61.93 28.96
N ALA A 43 18.22 62.77 28.88
CA ALA A 43 17.09 62.58 27.98
C ALA A 43 17.49 62.63 26.49
N GLU A 44 18.58 63.31 26.17
CA GLU A 44 19.16 63.41 24.82
C GLU A 44 20.20 62.33 24.56
N GLY A 45 20.34 61.35 25.50
CA GLY A 45 21.29 60.22 25.43
C GLY A 45 22.73 60.65 25.67
N ALA A 46 23.00 61.86 26.08
CA ALA A 46 24.34 62.37 26.30
C ALA A 46 24.87 61.96 27.69
N PHE A 47 26.17 61.73 27.78
CA PHE A 47 26.88 61.45 29.03
C PHE A 47 28.17 62.26 29.14
N SER A 48 28.57 62.51 30.35
CA SER A 48 29.84 63.08 30.65
C SER A 48 30.37 62.61 32.01
N MET A 49 31.69 62.36 32.14
CA MET A 49 32.31 61.96 33.40
C MET A 49 33.68 62.49 33.49
N ASP A 50 34.06 62.91 34.71
CA ASP A 50 35.39 63.43 35.05
C ASP A 50 36.28 62.29 35.56
N VAL A 51 37.38 62.02 34.87
CA VAL A 51 38.34 60.95 35.15
C VAL A 51 39.59 61.53 35.80
N ILE A 52 39.77 61.24 37.06
CA ILE A 52 40.89 61.81 37.86
C ILE A 52 42.20 61.06 37.57
N LYS A 53 42.12 59.72 37.43
CA LYS A 53 43.31 58.89 37.13
C LYS A 53 43.47 58.68 35.63
N TYR A 54 43.54 59.76 34.87
CA TYR A 54 43.49 59.76 33.39
C TYR A 54 44.70 59.11 32.70
N GLY A 55 45.79 58.79 33.38
CA GLY A 55 46.93 58.03 32.84
C GLY A 55 46.78 56.51 32.83
N LYS A 56 45.58 55.97 33.03
CA LYS A 56 45.27 54.56 32.98
C LYS A 56 44.53 54.23 31.72
N GLU A 57 44.55 52.94 31.40
CA GLU A 57 43.69 52.38 30.41
C GLU A 57 42.39 51.81 31.05
N TYR A 58 41.27 52.04 30.43
CA TYR A 58 39.96 51.72 30.92
C TYR A 58 39.17 50.89 29.90
N THR A 59 38.33 49.95 30.39
CA THR A 59 37.26 49.33 29.62
C THR A 59 36.00 50.16 29.89
N LEU A 60 35.31 50.52 28.79
CA LEU A 60 34.03 51.21 28.87
C LEU A 60 32.95 50.13 28.66
N THR A 61 31.98 50.02 29.59
CA THR A 61 30.78 49.22 29.48
C THR A 61 29.58 50.14 29.63
N VAL A 62 28.53 49.82 28.86
CA VAL A 62 27.22 50.47 28.89
C VAL A 62 26.13 49.46 29.06
N SER A 63 25.26 49.68 30.01
CA SER A 63 24.09 48.82 30.27
C SER A 63 22.79 49.61 30.32
N HIS A 64 21.72 49.00 29.86
CA HIS A 64 20.35 49.53 29.94
C HIS A 64 19.36 48.36 29.99
N PRO A 65 18.26 48.43 30.79
CA PRO A 65 17.33 47.31 30.96
C PRO A 65 16.67 46.78 29.67
N SER A 66 16.55 47.63 28.66
CA SER A 66 15.90 47.30 27.38
C SER A 66 16.87 46.96 26.24
N TYR A 67 18.16 46.94 26.49
CA TYR A 67 19.21 46.72 25.49
C TYR A 67 20.23 45.70 25.99
N ASP A 68 20.97 45.10 25.07
CA ASP A 68 22.09 44.23 25.38
C ASP A 68 23.23 45.07 26.05
N ALA A 69 23.96 44.45 26.97
CA ALA A 69 25.12 45.07 27.55
C ALA A 69 26.19 45.29 26.46
N TYR A 70 26.73 46.49 26.44
CA TYR A 70 27.77 46.89 25.49
C TYR A 70 29.11 46.97 26.19
N THR A 71 30.17 46.44 25.57
CA THR A 71 31.55 46.65 25.95
C THR A 71 32.28 47.29 24.76
N HIS A 72 32.94 48.42 24.98
CA HIS A 72 33.70 49.06 23.92
C HIS A 72 34.87 48.18 23.50
N PRO A 73 35.07 47.98 22.18
CA PRO A 73 36.04 47.02 21.68
C PRO A 73 37.49 47.39 21.99
N GLU A 74 37.77 48.68 22.19
CA GLU A 74 39.11 49.23 22.49
C GLU A 74 39.14 49.77 23.89
N THR A 75 40.35 49.81 24.51
CA THR A 75 40.55 50.48 25.78
C THR A 75 40.47 51.99 25.60
N ILE A 76 39.92 52.65 26.56
CA ILE A 76 39.83 54.13 26.62
C ILE A 76 41.00 54.66 27.44
N SER A 77 41.78 55.53 26.84
CA SER A 77 42.88 56.25 27.53
C SER A 77 42.71 57.79 27.40
N LEU A 78 42.71 58.50 28.53
CA LEU A 78 42.60 59.93 28.56
C LEU A 78 44.01 60.60 28.81
N ALA A 79 45.11 59.84 28.65
CA ALA A 79 46.45 60.33 28.87
C ALA A 79 46.77 61.55 28.00
N ASP A 80 46.34 61.63 26.80
CA ASP A 80 46.57 62.65 25.81
C ASP A 80 45.59 63.87 25.89
N GLY A 81 44.51 63.74 26.68
CA GLY A 81 43.51 64.81 26.78
C GLY A 81 42.08 64.29 27.02
N ASP A 82 41.16 65.25 26.92
CA ASP A 82 39.72 64.92 26.97
C ASP A 82 39.28 64.15 25.73
N ILE A 83 38.34 63.25 25.92
CA ILE A 83 37.68 62.55 24.84
C ILE A 83 36.22 63.03 24.75
N SER A 84 35.84 63.55 23.59
CA SER A 84 34.53 64.10 23.37
C SER A 84 33.91 63.45 22.09
N GLY A 85 32.57 63.33 22.08
CA GLY A 85 31.85 62.85 20.92
C GLY A 85 31.90 61.32 20.72
N LEU A 86 32.24 60.56 21.77
CA LEU A 86 32.15 59.11 21.71
C LEU A 86 30.68 58.69 21.49
N VAL A 87 30.42 57.88 20.45
CA VAL A 87 29.09 57.38 20.19
C VAL A 87 29.07 55.88 20.49
N VAL A 88 28.18 55.48 21.39
CA VAL A 88 27.91 54.11 21.71
C VAL A 88 26.55 53.75 21.10
N THR A 89 26.49 52.68 20.29
CA THR A 89 25.24 52.16 19.77
C THR A 89 24.86 50.90 20.54
N LEU A 90 23.71 50.94 21.24
CA LEU A 90 23.16 49.81 21.92
C LEU A 90 22.22 49.04 20.96
N THR A 91 22.35 47.73 20.99
CA THR A 91 21.50 46.80 20.25
C THR A 91 20.51 46.17 21.19
N LYS A 92 19.34 45.79 20.69
CA LYS A 92 18.36 45.02 21.43
C LYS A 92 18.27 43.60 20.83
N THR A 93 18.31 42.61 21.70
CA THR A 93 17.99 41.23 21.31
C THR A 93 16.49 41.03 21.49
N TYR A 94 15.85 40.63 20.41
CA TYR A 94 14.43 40.30 20.36
C TYR A 94 14.25 38.79 20.38
N THR A 95 13.06 38.36 20.78
CA THR A 95 12.70 36.95 20.89
C THR A 95 11.66 36.58 19.84
N PHE A 96 11.92 35.50 19.13
CA PHE A 96 10.90 34.76 18.34
C PHE A 96 10.70 33.40 18.97
N SER A 97 9.56 33.17 19.62
CA SER A 97 9.30 31.95 20.35
C SER A 97 7.86 31.41 20.16
N GLY A 98 7.71 30.13 20.32
CA GLY A 98 6.42 29.50 20.15
C GLY A 98 6.46 28.00 20.35
N VAL A 99 5.40 27.33 19.89
CA VAL A 99 5.23 25.89 19.97
C VAL A 99 4.76 25.36 18.61
N VAL A 100 5.33 24.25 18.17
CA VAL A 100 4.92 23.52 16.97
C VAL A 100 4.23 22.23 17.37
N THR A 101 3.03 21.98 16.83
CA THR A 101 2.20 20.83 17.14
C THR A 101 1.70 20.13 15.88
N ASP A 102 1.37 18.85 16.02
CA ASP A 102 0.69 18.05 15.01
C ASP A 102 -0.77 18.54 14.88
N ALA A 103 -1.20 18.86 13.68
CA ALA A 103 -2.51 19.45 13.45
C ALA A 103 -3.72 18.53 13.73
N GLU A 104 -3.52 17.19 13.77
CA GLU A 104 -4.58 16.25 14.11
C GLU A 104 -4.62 15.92 15.61
N THR A 105 -3.46 15.66 16.17
CA THR A 105 -3.34 15.15 17.55
C THR A 105 -3.07 16.24 18.57
N HIS A 106 -2.66 17.43 18.13
CA HIS A 106 -2.16 18.55 18.93
C HIS A 106 -0.93 18.18 19.81
N ALA A 107 -0.30 17.04 19.51
CA ALA A 107 0.90 16.63 20.19
C ALA A 107 2.09 17.52 19.76
N PRO A 108 3.02 17.84 20.67
CA PRO A 108 4.21 18.63 20.33
C PRO A 108 5.09 17.87 19.35
N ILE A 109 5.73 18.62 18.43
CA ILE A 109 6.67 18.07 17.46
C ILE A 109 8.08 18.54 17.82
N ALA A 110 8.93 17.60 18.25
CA ALA A 110 10.33 17.87 18.53
C ALA A 110 11.19 17.85 17.26
N GLY A 111 12.29 18.61 17.26
CA GLY A 111 13.26 18.61 16.16
C GLY A 111 12.77 19.25 14.87
N VAL A 112 11.73 20.07 14.92
CA VAL A 112 11.30 20.86 13.75
C VAL A 112 12.40 21.88 13.46
N GLU A 113 12.95 21.83 12.27
CA GLU A 113 13.91 22.83 11.77
C GLU A 113 13.18 24.12 11.43
N ILE A 114 13.69 25.25 11.94
CA ILE A 114 13.13 26.57 11.73
C ILE A 114 14.17 27.41 11.00
N TYR A 115 13.79 28.00 9.89
CA TYR A 115 14.59 28.87 9.08
C TYR A 115 13.88 30.22 8.99
N VAL A 116 14.59 31.29 9.32
CA VAL A 116 14.13 32.66 9.11
C VAL A 116 15.10 33.33 8.14
N SER A 117 14.61 33.71 6.98
CA SER A 117 15.44 34.21 5.89
C SER A 117 15.06 35.61 5.43
N ASN A 118 16.02 36.32 4.86
CA ASN A 118 15.77 37.58 4.21
C ASN A 118 15.05 37.36 2.87
N PRO A 119 13.86 37.92 2.63
CA PRO A 119 13.05 37.63 1.43
C PRO A 119 13.72 38.14 0.12
N GLU A 120 14.62 39.11 0.18
CA GLU A 120 15.28 39.62 -1.04
C GLU A 120 16.49 38.78 -1.45
N SER A 121 17.25 38.28 -0.48
CA SER A 121 18.49 37.52 -0.74
C SER A 121 18.29 35.99 -0.61
N GLY A 122 17.25 35.54 0.07
CA GLY A 122 17.04 34.15 0.43
C GLY A 122 18.04 33.62 1.47
N ALA A 123 18.89 34.48 2.04
CA ALA A 123 19.86 34.04 3.03
C ALA A 123 19.23 33.89 4.41
N ASP A 124 19.56 32.80 5.08
CA ASP A 124 19.11 32.56 6.46
C ASP A 124 19.79 33.58 7.38
N VAL A 125 18.97 34.27 8.16
CA VAL A 125 19.42 35.23 9.18
C VAL A 125 19.35 34.62 10.58
N MET A 126 18.52 33.57 10.73
CA MET A 126 18.33 32.88 11.99
C MET A 126 17.83 31.47 11.73
N THR A 127 18.35 30.51 12.46
CA THR A 127 17.89 29.10 12.40
C THR A 127 17.76 28.53 13.81
N GLY A 128 16.95 27.51 13.96
CA GLY A 128 16.81 26.78 15.21
C GLY A 128 16.01 25.50 15.06
N THR A 129 15.76 24.88 16.19
CA THR A 129 14.98 23.65 16.25
C THR A 129 14.05 23.68 17.46
N THR A 130 12.93 22.92 17.38
CA THR A 130 12.06 22.73 18.54
C THR A 130 12.63 21.70 19.51
N ASP A 131 12.37 21.88 20.81
CA ASP A 131 12.70 20.97 21.89
C ASP A 131 11.69 19.79 21.98
N GLU A 132 11.82 18.95 23.02
CA GLU A 132 10.93 17.80 23.27
C GLU A 132 9.46 18.19 23.50
N ASN A 133 9.19 19.43 23.89
CA ASN A 133 7.83 19.97 24.07
C ASN A 133 7.33 20.71 22.82
N GLY A 134 8.03 20.60 21.69
CA GLY A 134 7.73 21.34 20.48
C GLY A 134 8.02 22.84 20.58
N ALA A 135 8.65 23.29 21.65
CA ALA A 135 8.92 24.72 21.89
C ALA A 135 10.20 25.17 21.20
N PHE A 136 10.19 26.42 20.74
CA PHE A 136 11.36 27.10 20.19
C PHE A 136 11.50 28.47 20.79
N ASP A 137 12.75 28.96 20.90
CA ASP A 137 13.13 30.28 21.40
C ASP A 137 14.36 30.75 20.62
N LEU A 138 14.12 31.59 19.61
CA LEU A 138 15.15 32.16 18.75
C LEU A 138 15.42 33.63 19.10
N LYS A 139 16.67 34.05 19.03
CA LYS A 139 17.09 35.40 19.33
C LYS A 139 17.56 36.10 18.05
N PHE A 140 17.11 37.34 17.85
CA PHE A 140 17.50 38.16 16.71
C PHE A 140 17.75 39.62 17.10
N LYS A 141 18.49 40.31 16.26
CA LYS A 141 18.91 41.69 16.54
C LYS A 141 18.37 42.73 15.57
N GLN A 142 17.94 42.32 14.40
CA GLN A 142 17.41 43.23 13.37
C GLN A 142 15.92 43.09 13.21
N LEU A 143 15.21 44.20 13.33
CA LEU A 143 13.82 44.31 12.94
C LEU A 143 13.71 44.36 11.41
N GLY A 144 12.63 43.84 10.85
CA GLY A 144 12.46 43.82 9.42
C GLY A 144 11.38 42.82 8.98
N THR A 145 11.35 42.54 7.70
CA THR A 145 10.42 41.56 7.12
C THR A 145 11.23 40.34 6.75
N TYR A 146 10.72 39.17 7.12
CA TYR A 146 11.38 37.88 6.93
C TYR A 146 10.43 36.81 6.42
N ASP A 147 10.97 35.82 5.73
CA ASP A 147 10.28 34.60 5.42
C ASP A 147 10.63 33.54 6.48
N ILE A 148 9.64 32.80 6.94
CA ILE A 148 9.81 31.78 7.98
C ILE A 148 9.41 30.44 7.38
N LEU A 149 10.26 29.41 7.57
CA LEU A 149 9.99 28.03 7.15
C LEU A 149 10.14 27.10 8.34
N PHE A 150 9.14 26.26 8.56
CA PHE A 150 9.15 25.12 9.49
C PHE A 150 9.20 23.83 8.71
N LYS A 151 10.16 22.96 9.01
CA LYS A 151 10.40 21.70 8.32
C LYS A 151 10.61 20.57 9.30
N ALA A 152 9.88 19.46 9.13
CA ALA A 152 10.05 18.25 9.91
C ALA A 152 9.85 17.01 9.05
N ALA A 153 10.55 15.92 9.34
CA ALA A 153 10.39 14.66 8.63
C ALA A 153 8.98 14.10 8.85
N GLY A 154 8.29 13.71 7.76
CA GLY A 154 6.93 13.18 7.80
C GLY A 154 5.83 14.24 7.94
N TYR A 155 6.17 15.51 7.84
CA TYR A 155 5.23 16.62 7.86
C TYR A 155 5.37 17.50 6.62
N ASP A 156 4.28 18.07 6.19
CA ASP A 156 4.29 19.10 5.16
C ASP A 156 4.96 20.37 5.71
N MET A 157 5.79 21.02 4.90
CA MET A 157 6.44 22.27 5.28
C MET A 157 5.39 23.36 5.50
N VAL A 158 5.60 24.17 6.55
CA VAL A 158 4.80 25.37 6.83
C VAL A 158 5.67 26.60 6.58
N SER A 159 5.22 27.48 5.70
CA SER A 159 5.92 28.71 5.37
C SER A 159 5.04 29.94 5.58
N TYR A 160 5.67 31.01 6.06
CA TYR A 160 5.08 32.33 6.17
C TYR A 160 6.02 33.31 5.45
N GLU A 161 5.52 33.88 4.36
CA GLU A 161 6.27 34.86 3.56
C GLU A 161 5.99 36.28 4.03
N GLY A 162 7.02 37.11 3.99
CA GLY A 162 6.90 38.54 4.27
C GLY A 162 6.40 38.87 5.70
N THR A 163 6.79 38.06 6.71
CA THR A 163 6.37 38.25 8.09
C THR A 163 7.11 39.47 8.72
N PRO A 164 6.41 40.51 9.21
CA PRO A 164 7.04 41.63 9.84
C PRO A 164 7.47 41.32 11.27
N PHE A 165 8.77 41.49 11.59
CA PHE A 165 9.31 41.42 12.92
C PHE A 165 9.53 42.89 13.43
N GLU A 166 8.57 43.38 14.18
CA GLU A 166 8.56 44.76 14.71
C GLU A 166 8.99 44.82 16.18
N GLY A 167 9.22 43.66 16.79
CA GLY A 167 9.61 43.50 18.19
C GLY A 167 9.63 42.03 18.58
N ASP A 168 9.47 41.74 19.87
CA ASP A 168 9.35 40.36 20.34
C ASP A 168 8.10 39.71 19.78
N MET A 169 8.24 38.49 19.22
CA MET A 169 7.18 37.62 18.77
C MET A 169 7.14 36.37 19.66
N VAL A 170 6.29 36.39 20.65
CA VAL A 170 6.21 35.31 21.65
C VAL A 170 4.90 34.60 21.61
N GLY A 171 4.92 33.29 21.90
CA GLY A 171 3.72 32.46 21.93
C GLY A 171 3.16 32.13 20.55
N THR A 172 3.99 32.09 19.52
CA THR A 172 3.61 31.70 18.17
C THR A 172 3.19 30.23 18.17
N ALA A 173 1.95 29.93 17.74
CA ALA A 173 1.48 28.57 17.56
C ALA A 173 1.57 28.18 16.08
N VAL A 174 2.22 27.06 15.80
CA VAL A 174 2.35 26.50 14.44
C VAL A 174 1.81 25.07 14.45
N GLU A 175 0.91 24.78 13.54
CA GLU A 175 0.37 23.44 13.34
C GLU A 175 0.90 22.86 12.02
N MET A 176 1.50 21.66 12.07
CA MET A 176 2.01 20.97 10.91
C MET A 176 1.15 19.75 10.58
N GLN A 177 0.81 19.58 9.31
CA GLN A 177 0.09 18.41 8.81
C GLN A 177 1.07 17.30 8.50
N LYS A 178 0.72 16.04 8.88
CA LYS A 178 1.46 14.87 8.40
C LYS A 178 1.36 14.75 6.89
N THR A 179 2.48 14.55 6.24
CA THR A 179 2.53 14.30 4.80
C THR A 179 1.76 13.02 4.47
N VAL A 180 0.87 13.12 3.50
CA VAL A 180 0.11 11.97 3.00
C VAL A 180 0.74 11.45 1.71
N TYR A 181 1.19 10.23 1.75
CA TYR A 181 1.72 9.52 0.59
C TYR A 181 0.65 8.63 -0.02
N THR A 182 0.81 8.31 -1.30
CA THR A 182 -0.13 7.45 -2.04
C THR A 182 0.61 6.23 -2.60
N PHE A 183 0.08 5.05 -2.29
CA PHE A 183 0.41 3.82 -2.99
C PHE A 183 -0.72 3.52 -3.96
N SER A 184 -0.44 3.57 -5.25
CA SER A 184 -1.42 3.40 -6.32
C SER A 184 -0.97 2.35 -7.33
N GLY A 185 -1.89 1.92 -8.16
CA GLY A 185 -1.57 1.03 -9.25
C GLY A 185 -2.78 0.39 -9.90
N VAL A 186 -2.49 -0.58 -10.78
CA VAL A 186 -3.51 -1.36 -11.49
C VAL A 186 -3.23 -2.85 -11.31
N VAL A 187 -4.29 -3.62 -11.04
CA VAL A 187 -4.23 -5.08 -10.97
C VAL A 187 -4.94 -5.68 -12.17
N THR A 188 -4.25 -6.58 -12.88
CA THR A 188 -4.73 -7.23 -14.08
C THR A 188 -4.61 -8.75 -14.02
N ASP A 189 -5.45 -9.43 -14.77
CA ASP A 189 -5.33 -10.86 -15.05
C ASP A 189 -4.08 -11.14 -15.89
N ALA A 190 -3.22 -12.02 -15.44
CA ALA A 190 -1.93 -12.28 -16.06
C ALA A 190 -2.00 -12.84 -17.48
N GLU A 191 -3.10 -13.53 -17.86
CA GLU A 191 -3.29 -14.10 -19.19
C GLU A 191 -3.99 -13.14 -20.13
N THR A 192 -5.11 -12.57 -19.67
CA THR A 192 -5.98 -11.74 -20.53
C THR A 192 -5.62 -10.26 -20.52
N LYS A 193 -4.82 -9.82 -19.53
CA LYS A 193 -4.51 -8.41 -19.22
C LYS A 193 -5.75 -7.56 -18.91
N ALA A 194 -6.89 -8.22 -18.69
CA ALA A 194 -8.10 -7.54 -18.26
C ALA A 194 -7.96 -7.03 -16.81
N PRO A 195 -8.52 -5.86 -16.50
CA PRO A 195 -8.51 -5.35 -15.13
C PRO A 195 -9.31 -6.25 -14.18
N ILE A 196 -8.83 -6.40 -12.96
CA ILE A 196 -9.52 -7.18 -11.92
C ILE A 196 -10.12 -6.23 -10.89
N LYS A 197 -11.45 -6.16 -10.85
CA LYS A 197 -12.22 -5.43 -9.84
C LYS A 197 -12.27 -6.19 -8.52
N GLY A 198 -12.26 -5.45 -7.41
CA GLY A 198 -12.50 -5.99 -6.07
C GLY A 198 -11.32 -6.76 -5.49
N VAL A 199 -10.11 -6.59 -6.03
CA VAL A 199 -8.90 -7.13 -5.40
C VAL A 199 -8.68 -6.40 -4.09
N GLU A 200 -8.63 -7.13 -3.01
CA GLU A 200 -8.26 -6.61 -1.69
C GLU A 200 -6.75 -6.35 -1.67
N VAL A 201 -6.38 -5.14 -1.30
CA VAL A 201 -4.98 -4.69 -1.19
C VAL A 201 -4.69 -4.35 0.26
N TYR A 202 -3.68 -4.98 0.84
CA TYR A 202 -3.24 -4.78 2.20
C TYR A 202 -1.79 -4.30 2.21
N VAL A 203 -1.52 -3.27 2.97
CA VAL A 203 -0.17 -2.81 3.31
C VAL A 203 -0.02 -2.95 4.81
N SER A 204 0.91 -3.78 5.27
CA SER A 204 1.08 -4.09 6.69
C SER A 204 2.51 -3.87 7.16
N ASP A 205 2.66 -3.56 8.44
CA ASP A 205 3.94 -3.46 9.11
C ASP A 205 4.58 -4.86 9.25
N PRO A 206 5.80 -5.09 8.77
CA PRO A 206 6.42 -6.42 8.76
C PRO A 206 6.74 -6.97 10.14
N ALA A 207 6.91 -6.12 11.16
CA ALA A 207 7.26 -6.54 12.51
C ALA A 207 6.04 -6.95 13.32
N SER A 208 4.94 -6.19 13.21
CA SER A 208 3.70 -6.43 13.98
C SER A 208 2.63 -7.19 13.21
N GLY A 209 2.70 -7.19 11.87
CA GLY A 209 1.65 -7.70 10.98
C GLY A 209 0.39 -6.83 10.96
N ALA A 210 0.41 -5.65 11.59
CA ALA A 210 -0.74 -4.76 11.62
C ALA A 210 -0.91 -4.04 10.28
N ASP A 211 -2.17 -3.94 9.82
CA ASP A 211 -2.49 -3.20 8.61
C ASP A 211 -2.27 -1.70 8.80
N VAL A 212 -1.51 -1.10 7.91
CA VAL A 212 -1.23 0.34 7.83
C VAL A 212 -2.20 1.02 6.87
N ALA A 213 -2.50 0.35 5.76
CA ALA A 213 -3.47 0.80 4.79
C ALA A 213 -4.14 -0.40 4.10
N THR A 214 -5.43 -0.28 3.81
CA THR A 214 -6.18 -1.30 3.08
C THR A 214 -7.11 -0.66 2.07
N GLY A 215 -7.46 -1.39 1.02
CA GLY A 215 -8.43 -0.95 0.03
C GLY A 215 -8.76 -2.03 -0.97
N THR A 216 -9.51 -1.65 -2.00
CA THR A 216 -9.93 -2.55 -3.06
C THR A 216 -9.78 -1.89 -4.42
N THR A 217 -9.55 -2.70 -5.45
CA THR A 217 -9.52 -2.20 -6.83
C THR A 217 -10.91 -1.87 -7.36
N ASP A 218 -10.99 -0.82 -8.17
CA ASP A 218 -12.20 -0.38 -8.86
C ASP A 218 -12.50 -1.21 -10.13
N GLU A 219 -13.45 -0.74 -10.96
CA GLU A 219 -13.84 -1.40 -12.22
C GLU A 219 -12.74 -1.45 -13.28
N ASN A 220 -11.75 -0.58 -13.16
CA ASN A 220 -10.57 -0.53 -14.05
C ASN A 220 -9.37 -1.26 -13.44
N GLY A 221 -9.58 -2.01 -12.35
CA GLY A 221 -8.50 -2.66 -11.60
C GLY A 221 -7.61 -1.69 -10.83
N ALA A 222 -7.95 -0.40 -10.77
CA ALA A 222 -7.14 0.63 -10.14
C ALA A 222 -7.38 0.69 -8.63
N PHE A 223 -6.31 0.95 -7.88
CA PHE A 223 -6.35 1.21 -6.44
C PHE A 223 -5.50 2.42 -6.08
N ALA A 224 -5.84 3.08 -4.97
CA ALA A 224 -5.06 4.16 -4.37
C ALA A 224 -5.22 4.14 -2.85
N LEU A 225 -4.16 3.78 -2.15
CA LEU A 225 -4.10 3.74 -0.69
C LEU A 225 -3.30 4.92 -0.17
N LYS A 226 -3.80 5.54 0.89
CA LYS A 226 -3.12 6.66 1.54
C LYS A 226 -2.48 6.21 2.84
N PHE A 227 -1.27 6.69 3.12
CA PHE A 227 -0.55 6.42 4.35
C PHE A 227 0.29 7.65 4.76
N LYS A 228 0.65 7.73 6.05
CA LYS A 228 1.28 8.93 6.62
C LYS A 228 2.72 8.70 7.07
N GLN A 229 3.24 7.51 6.93
CA GLN A 229 4.58 7.18 7.40
C GLN A 229 5.35 6.43 6.31
N LEU A 230 6.53 6.92 5.98
CA LEU A 230 7.51 6.23 5.14
C LEU A 230 8.13 5.07 5.91
N GLY A 231 8.53 4.03 5.21
CA GLY A 231 9.12 2.85 5.85
C GLY A 231 9.08 1.63 4.94
N THR A 232 9.33 0.49 5.52
CA THR A 232 9.30 -0.80 4.83
C THR A 232 8.01 -1.53 5.21
N TYR A 233 7.29 -2.07 4.24
CA TYR A 233 5.99 -2.69 4.44
C TYR A 233 5.86 -3.99 3.65
N ASN A 234 5.01 -4.90 4.13
CA ASN A 234 4.54 -6.03 3.33
C ASN A 234 3.29 -5.61 2.56
N VAL A 235 3.18 -6.06 1.32
CA VAL A 235 2.03 -5.77 0.45
C VAL A 235 1.40 -7.08 0.00
N LEU A 236 0.09 -7.22 0.18
CA LEU A 236 -0.67 -8.41 -0.22
C LEU A 236 -1.83 -8.00 -1.13
N PHE A 237 -1.99 -8.74 -2.22
CA PHE A 237 -3.13 -8.67 -3.14
C PHE A 237 -3.90 -9.98 -3.08
N LYS A 238 -5.21 -9.91 -2.82
CA LYS A 238 -6.08 -11.07 -2.69
C LYS A 238 -7.38 -10.87 -3.47
N ALA A 239 -7.74 -11.84 -4.29
CA ALA A 239 -9.00 -11.85 -5.03
C ALA A 239 -9.55 -13.28 -5.15
N ALA A 240 -10.88 -13.43 -5.14
CA ALA A 240 -11.51 -14.72 -5.34
C ALA A 240 -11.20 -15.25 -6.75
N GLY A 241 -10.75 -16.50 -6.84
CA GLY A 241 -10.39 -17.13 -8.11
C GLY A 241 -9.00 -16.81 -8.63
N TYR A 242 -8.18 -16.09 -7.84
CA TYR A 242 -6.80 -15.78 -8.18
C TYR A 242 -5.86 -16.22 -7.06
N ASP A 243 -4.66 -16.58 -7.43
CA ASP A 243 -3.57 -16.81 -6.49
C ASP A 243 -3.18 -15.50 -5.82
N MET A 244 -2.92 -15.54 -4.51
CA MET A 244 -2.45 -14.37 -3.78
C MET A 244 -1.10 -13.92 -4.30
N VAL A 245 -0.90 -12.61 -4.42
CA VAL A 245 0.38 -12.00 -4.73
C VAL A 245 0.85 -11.23 -3.50
N SER A 246 2.04 -11.57 -3.01
CA SER A 246 2.65 -10.91 -1.86
C SER A 246 4.05 -10.40 -2.17
N TYR A 247 4.35 -9.24 -1.62
CA TYR A 247 5.69 -8.65 -1.61
C TYR A 247 6.07 -8.37 -0.17
N GLU A 248 7.22 -8.84 0.24
CA GLU A 248 7.73 -8.65 1.59
C GLU A 248 8.79 -7.54 1.60
N GLU A 249 8.81 -6.76 2.67
CA GLU A 249 9.81 -5.72 2.93
C GLU A 249 9.98 -4.69 1.78
N VAL A 250 8.87 -4.23 1.20
CA VAL A 250 8.87 -3.21 0.15
C VAL A 250 9.19 -1.84 0.76
N PRO A 251 10.26 -1.13 0.31
CA PRO A 251 10.56 0.21 0.80
C PRO A 251 9.62 1.25 0.17
N PHE A 252 8.87 1.98 1.01
CA PHE A 252 8.05 3.11 0.61
C PHE A 252 8.80 4.40 0.99
N GLU A 253 9.42 5.02 0.01
CA GLU A 253 10.23 6.24 0.16
C GLU A 253 9.48 7.52 -0.26
N GLY A 254 8.23 7.37 -0.70
CA GLY A 254 7.36 8.43 -1.19
C GLY A 254 6.10 7.88 -1.82
N ASN A 255 5.51 8.62 -2.77
CA ASN A 255 4.45 8.08 -3.60
C ASN A 255 4.99 6.93 -4.47
N PHE A 256 4.23 5.86 -4.53
CA PHE A 256 4.60 4.65 -5.23
C PHE A 256 3.47 4.20 -6.15
N ASP A 257 3.77 3.89 -7.41
CA ASP A 257 2.82 3.38 -8.39
C ASP A 257 3.32 2.05 -8.98
N THR A 258 2.40 1.09 -9.16
CA THR A 258 2.76 -0.26 -9.61
C THR A 258 1.69 -0.90 -10.48
N THR A 259 2.11 -1.90 -11.25
CA THR A 259 1.19 -2.81 -11.96
C THR A 259 1.40 -4.22 -11.42
N VAL A 260 0.31 -4.86 -11.03
CA VAL A 260 0.31 -6.22 -10.49
C VAL A 260 -0.47 -7.14 -11.41
N GLU A 261 0.12 -8.27 -11.73
CA GLU A 261 -0.53 -9.32 -12.51
C GLU A 261 -0.87 -10.49 -11.58
N MET A 262 -2.13 -10.91 -11.56
CA MET A 262 -2.58 -12.06 -10.77
C MET A 262 -2.92 -13.24 -11.68
N GLN A 263 -2.45 -14.42 -11.29
CA GLN A 263 -2.77 -15.68 -11.96
C GLN A 263 -4.10 -16.23 -11.45
N LYS A 264 -4.94 -16.73 -12.37
CA LYS A 264 -6.12 -17.48 -11.93
C LYS A 264 -5.70 -18.73 -11.20
N THR A 265 -6.32 -18.99 -10.08
CA THR A 265 -6.12 -20.23 -9.32
C THR A 265 -6.54 -21.43 -10.14
N GLU A 266 -5.61 -22.36 -10.32
CA GLU A 266 -5.88 -23.64 -11.00
C GLU A 266 -6.30 -24.70 -9.97
N ARG A 267 -7.34 -25.47 -10.27
CA ARG A 267 -7.80 -26.61 -9.47
C ARG A 267 -7.69 -27.88 -10.26
N THR A 268 -7.33 -28.96 -9.58
CA THR A 268 -7.17 -30.29 -10.15
C THR A 268 -8.31 -31.18 -9.72
N PHE A 269 -8.95 -31.83 -10.73
CA PHE A 269 -9.83 -32.95 -10.53
C PHE A 269 -9.17 -34.21 -11.10
N SER A 270 -8.89 -35.19 -10.26
CA SER A 270 -8.23 -36.43 -10.69
C SER A 270 -8.79 -37.67 -10.03
N GLY A 271 -8.60 -38.80 -10.66
CA GLY A 271 -9.08 -40.05 -10.15
C GLY A 271 -8.77 -41.27 -11.05
N THR A 272 -9.50 -42.33 -10.84
CA THR A 272 -9.38 -43.57 -11.62
C THR A 272 -10.74 -44.05 -12.08
N VAL A 273 -10.83 -44.57 -13.31
CA VAL A 273 -12.02 -45.19 -13.87
C VAL A 273 -11.79 -46.69 -13.96
N THR A 274 -12.69 -47.46 -13.34
CA THR A 274 -12.61 -48.92 -13.28
C THR A 274 -13.94 -49.58 -13.64
N ASP A 275 -13.87 -50.83 -14.03
CA ASP A 275 -15.02 -51.69 -14.23
C ASP A 275 -15.68 -52.07 -12.90
N ALA A 276 -16.98 -51.84 -12.75
CA ALA A 276 -17.70 -52.02 -11.47
C ALA A 276 -17.74 -53.47 -10.96
N GLU A 277 -17.54 -54.48 -11.82
CA GLU A 277 -17.56 -55.89 -11.42
C GLU A 277 -16.14 -56.46 -11.18
N SER A 278 -15.24 -56.18 -12.11
CA SER A 278 -13.87 -56.74 -12.07
C SER A 278 -12.86 -55.86 -11.41
N HIS A 279 -13.19 -54.58 -11.17
CA HIS A 279 -12.30 -53.53 -10.69
C HIS A 279 -11.06 -53.30 -11.59
N ALA A 280 -11.09 -53.82 -12.83
CA ALA A 280 -10.02 -53.59 -13.80
C ALA A 280 -10.05 -52.14 -14.29
N ALA A 281 -8.86 -51.57 -14.49
CA ALA A 281 -8.72 -50.24 -15.05
C ALA A 281 -9.33 -50.10 -16.44
N ILE A 282 -10.04 -49.02 -16.71
CA ILE A 282 -10.61 -48.71 -18.02
C ILE A 282 -9.77 -47.64 -18.69
N ALA A 283 -8.97 -48.00 -19.67
CA ALA A 283 -8.20 -47.12 -20.49
C ALA A 283 -9.06 -46.48 -21.60
N GLY A 284 -8.78 -45.25 -21.99
CA GLY A 284 -9.45 -44.57 -23.09
C GLY A 284 -10.85 -44.06 -22.76
N ALA A 285 -11.28 -44.08 -21.50
CA ALA A 285 -12.54 -43.46 -21.10
C ALA A 285 -12.42 -41.92 -21.18
N SER A 286 -13.42 -41.27 -21.75
CA SER A 286 -13.56 -39.81 -21.76
C SER A 286 -14.18 -39.39 -20.44
N VAL A 287 -13.50 -38.48 -19.73
CA VAL A 287 -13.91 -37.87 -18.46
C VAL A 287 -14.09 -36.37 -18.71
N ALA A 288 -15.30 -35.85 -18.65
CA ALA A 288 -15.59 -34.47 -19.01
C ALA A 288 -16.34 -33.74 -17.89
N LEU A 289 -15.90 -32.51 -17.61
CA LEU A 289 -16.54 -31.58 -16.68
C LEU A 289 -17.40 -30.56 -17.44
N TYR A 290 -18.61 -30.34 -16.94
CA TYR A 290 -19.58 -29.40 -17.50
C TYR A 290 -19.99 -28.34 -16.45
N LYS A 291 -20.19 -27.11 -16.90
CA LYS A 291 -20.85 -26.03 -16.14
C LYS A 291 -22.18 -25.71 -16.84
N GLY A 292 -23.27 -26.24 -16.31
CA GLY A 292 -24.55 -26.31 -17.04
C GLY A 292 -24.42 -27.19 -18.27
N GLU A 293 -24.77 -26.69 -19.43
CA GLU A 293 -24.66 -27.42 -20.71
C GLU A 293 -23.28 -27.29 -21.39
N ASN A 294 -22.42 -26.44 -20.89
CA ASN A 294 -21.12 -26.17 -21.51
C ASN A 294 -20.04 -27.09 -20.98
N LYS A 295 -19.39 -27.83 -21.89
CA LYS A 295 -18.19 -28.60 -21.56
C LYS A 295 -17.03 -27.65 -21.28
N VAL A 296 -16.45 -27.73 -20.05
CA VAL A 296 -15.38 -26.87 -19.59
C VAL A 296 -14.02 -27.53 -19.83
N ALA A 297 -13.91 -28.81 -19.51
CA ALA A 297 -12.66 -29.53 -19.65
C ALA A 297 -12.92 -31.03 -19.85
N GLU A 298 -11.94 -31.72 -20.40
CA GLU A 298 -12.03 -33.19 -20.69
C GLU A 298 -10.63 -33.79 -20.60
N ALA A 299 -10.57 -35.02 -20.08
CA ALA A 299 -9.39 -35.86 -20.13
C ALA A 299 -9.76 -37.28 -20.61
N THR A 300 -8.77 -38.02 -21.08
CA THR A 300 -8.89 -39.42 -21.42
C THR A 300 -8.07 -40.24 -20.43
N THR A 301 -8.67 -41.35 -19.92
CA THR A 301 -7.97 -42.21 -18.97
C THR A 301 -6.76 -42.90 -19.57
N GLY A 302 -5.68 -43.01 -18.81
CA GLY A 302 -4.47 -43.74 -19.10
C GLY A 302 -4.68 -45.28 -19.07
N ALA A 303 -3.63 -46.02 -19.31
CA ALA A 303 -3.63 -47.48 -19.28
C ALA A 303 -3.99 -48.06 -17.90
N ASP A 304 -3.73 -47.32 -16.85
CA ASP A 304 -4.06 -47.63 -15.45
C ASP A 304 -5.44 -47.12 -15.01
N GLY A 305 -6.21 -46.55 -15.95
CA GLY A 305 -7.50 -45.94 -15.70
C GLY A 305 -7.43 -44.54 -15.07
N SER A 306 -6.22 -43.97 -14.83
CA SER A 306 -6.08 -42.69 -14.22
C SER A 306 -6.41 -41.54 -15.17
N PHE A 307 -6.92 -40.42 -14.59
CA PHE A 307 -7.16 -39.17 -15.31
C PHE A 307 -6.79 -37.97 -14.42
N GLU A 308 -6.47 -36.84 -15.06
CA GLU A 308 -6.27 -35.55 -14.43
C GLU A 308 -6.87 -34.46 -15.33
N ILE A 309 -7.71 -33.60 -14.73
CA ILE A 309 -8.32 -32.44 -15.37
C ILE A 309 -7.96 -31.21 -14.54
N LYS A 310 -7.46 -30.16 -15.18
CA LYS A 310 -7.16 -28.87 -14.58
C LYS A 310 -8.14 -27.82 -15.07
N VAL A 311 -8.69 -27.05 -14.14
CA VAL A 311 -9.62 -25.96 -14.43
C VAL A 311 -9.22 -24.69 -13.69
N LYS A 312 -9.41 -23.55 -14.33
CA LYS A 312 -9.18 -22.21 -13.74
C LYS A 312 -10.47 -21.51 -13.32
N ASP A 313 -11.61 -22.16 -13.50
CA ASP A 313 -12.92 -21.66 -13.04
C ASP A 313 -13.29 -22.39 -11.75
N LEU A 314 -13.31 -21.64 -10.65
CA LEU A 314 -13.69 -22.17 -9.33
C LEU A 314 -15.20 -22.28 -9.26
N ALA A 315 -15.72 -23.46 -9.54
CA ALA A 315 -17.15 -23.71 -9.64
C ALA A 315 -17.50 -25.14 -9.23
N VAL A 316 -18.79 -25.37 -9.13
CA VAL A 316 -19.37 -26.73 -9.08
C VAL A 316 -19.67 -27.18 -10.51
N PHE A 317 -19.18 -28.35 -10.86
CA PHE A 317 -19.32 -28.97 -12.20
C PHE A 317 -20.15 -30.22 -12.12
N SER A 318 -20.80 -30.57 -13.24
CA SER A 318 -21.26 -31.93 -13.48
C SER A 318 -20.22 -32.72 -14.24
N LEU A 319 -20.12 -33.99 -13.92
CA LEU A 319 -19.20 -34.95 -14.51
C LEU A 319 -19.95 -35.87 -15.46
N VAL A 320 -19.40 -36.10 -16.62
CA VAL A 320 -19.85 -37.15 -17.55
C VAL A 320 -18.66 -38.03 -17.92
N VAL A 321 -18.78 -39.34 -17.68
CA VAL A 321 -17.76 -40.30 -18.07
C VAL A 321 -18.32 -41.28 -19.07
N LYS A 322 -17.61 -41.52 -20.18
CA LYS A 322 -17.99 -42.41 -21.26
C LYS A 322 -16.85 -43.33 -21.63
N ALA A 323 -17.18 -44.62 -21.79
CA ALA A 323 -16.23 -45.60 -22.29
C ALA A 323 -16.95 -46.61 -23.21
N GLU A 324 -16.24 -47.14 -24.21
CA GLU A 324 -16.80 -48.12 -25.11
C GLU A 324 -17.16 -49.42 -24.37
N GLY A 325 -18.41 -49.86 -24.50
CA GLY A 325 -18.93 -51.06 -23.83
C GLY A 325 -19.42 -50.85 -22.40
N TYR A 326 -19.47 -49.59 -21.95
CA TYR A 326 -19.98 -49.23 -20.64
C TYR A 326 -21.14 -48.25 -20.73
N GLU A 327 -21.96 -48.23 -19.69
CA GLU A 327 -23.04 -47.23 -19.54
C GLU A 327 -22.41 -45.85 -19.23
N ASP A 328 -23.01 -44.78 -19.78
CA ASP A 328 -22.62 -43.42 -19.45
C ASP A 328 -22.79 -43.17 -17.93
N PHE A 329 -21.75 -42.72 -17.27
CA PHE A 329 -21.78 -42.31 -15.85
C PHE A 329 -21.91 -40.78 -15.76
N THR A 330 -22.86 -40.34 -14.93
CA THR A 330 -23.05 -38.90 -14.66
C THR A 330 -23.10 -38.64 -13.18
N PHE A 331 -22.50 -37.54 -12.77
CA PHE A 331 -22.50 -37.05 -11.38
C PHE A 331 -22.58 -35.51 -11.35
N ASP A 332 -23.52 -34.95 -10.59
CA ASP A 332 -23.92 -33.58 -10.73
C ASP A 332 -23.13 -32.61 -9.84
N THR A 333 -22.22 -33.07 -8.96
CA THR A 333 -21.61 -32.22 -7.93
C THR A 333 -20.11 -32.51 -7.77
N ILE A 334 -19.31 -32.02 -8.70
CA ILE A 334 -17.84 -31.90 -8.52
C ILE A 334 -17.56 -30.49 -8.08
N ASP A 335 -17.30 -30.33 -6.79
CA ASP A 335 -17.07 -29.01 -6.18
C ASP A 335 -15.56 -28.69 -6.13
N LEU A 336 -15.12 -27.75 -6.96
CA LEU A 336 -13.75 -27.25 -7.02
C LEU A 336 -13.65 -25.79 -6.54
N THR A 337 -14.61 -25.31 -5.76
CA THR A 337 -14.60 -23.94 -5.23
C THR A 337 -13.54 -23.74 -4.16
N GLU A 338 -13.37 -24.71 -3.27
CA GLU A 338 -12.52 -24.60 -2.09
C GLU A 338 -11.16 -25.30 -2.24
N GLY A 339 -11.05 -26.31 -3.13
CA GLY A 339 -9.82 -27.09 -3.25
C GLY A 339 -9.81 -28.08 -4.40
N ASP A 340 -8.69 -28.78 -4.51
CA ASP A 340 -8.53 -29.89 -5.44
C ASP A 340 -9.37 -31.09 -5.00
N MET A 341 -9.89 -31.85 -5.96
CA MET A 341 -10.55 -33.14 -5.73
C MET A 341 -9.70 -34.22 -6.41
N THR A 342 -8.93 -34.96 -5.62
CA THR A 342 -7.97 -35.95 -6.12
C THR A 342 -8.28 -37.34 -5.64
N GLY A 343 -7.86 -38.35 -6.43
CA GLY A 343 -8.03 -39.76 -6.11
C GLY A 343 -9.50 -40.26 -6.15
N THR A 344 -10.36 -39.59 -6.93
CA THR A 344 -11.79 -39.93 -7.03
C THR A 344 -11.99 -41.28 -7.77
N PRO A 345 -12.53 -42.33 -7.12
CA PRO A 345 -12.83 -43.55 -7.79
C PRO A 345 -14.14 -43.41 -8.59
N ILE A 346 -14.14 -43.85 -9.83
CA ILE A 346 -15.33 -43.90 -10.70
C ILE A 346 -15.46 -45.32 -11.23
N GLU A 347 -16.58 -45.93 -10.93
CA GLU A 347 -16.90 -47.32 -11.38
C GLU A 347 -17.95 -47.27 -12.47
N LEU A 348 -17.61 -47.83 -13.62
CA LEU A 348 -18.53 -47.91 -14.76
C LEU A 348 -19.15 -49.33 -14.86
N ALA A 349 -20.47 -49.37 -14.97
CA ALA A 349 -21.19 -50.59 -15.26
C ALA A 349 -21.11 -50.95 -16.76
N LYS A 350 -20.89 -52.21 -17.07
CA LYS A 350 -20.93 -52.67 -18.47
C LYS A 350 -22.26 -52.37 -19.12
N ASP A 351 -22.23 -51.88 -20.34
CA ASP A 351 -23.44 -51.75 -21.14
C ASP A 351 -23.92 -53.11 -21.59
N ASN A 352 -24.75 -53.75 -20.76
CA ASN A 352 -25.35 -55.04 -21.04
C ASN A 352 -26.46 -54.97 -22.10
N SER A 353 -26.77 -53.79 -22.64
CA SER A 353 -27.75 -53.63 -23.71
C SER A 353 -27.34 -54.33 -25.02
N GLY A 354 -26.01 -54.61 -25.16
CA GLY A 354 -25.44 -55.35 -26.30
C GLY A 354 -25.06 -56.80 -26.00
N VAL A 355 -25.30 -57.29 -24.77
CA VAL A 355 -25.10 -58.75 -24.52
C VAL A 355 -26.14 -59.53 -25.32
N GLY A 356 -25.68 -60.15 -26.40
CA GLY A 356 -26.52 -60.96 -27.24
C GLY A 356 -26.95 -62.22 -26.47
N MET A 357 -28.23 -62.30 -26.16
CA MET A 357 -28.79 -63.52 -25.63
C MET A 357 -29.02 -64.54 -26.81
N LEU A 358 -28.59 -65.79 -26.62
CA LEU A 358 -28.84 -66.83 -27.59
C LEU A 358 -30.33 -67.21 -27.54
N THR A 359 -30.98 -67.18 -28.67
CA THR A 359 -32.32 -67.78 -28.84
C THR A 359 -32.24 -69.30 -28.81
N ALA A 360 -33.37 -69.97 -28.64
CA ALA A 360 -33.44 -71.41 -28.72
C ALA A 360 -32.97 -71.96 -30.10
N ASP A 361 -33.04 -71.13 -31.14
CA ASP A 361 -32.58 -71.43 -32.50
C ASP A 361 -31.12 -71.09 -32.77
N GLY A 362 -30.32 -70.69 -31.70
CA GLY A 362 -28.91 -70.40 -31.82
C GLY A 362 -28.58 -69.01 -32.40
N LEU A 363 -29.55 -68.11 -32.48
CA LEU A 363 -29.34 -66.73 -32.90
C LEU A 363 -28.87 -65.87 -31.71
N ARG A 364 -27.91 -64.99 -31.92
CA ARG A 364 -27.52 -63.97 -30.95
C ARG A 364 -28.33 -62.70 -31.17
N VAL A 365 -29.08 -62.26 -30.17
CA VAL A 365 -30.00 -61.13 -30.31
C VAL A 365 -29.71 -60.11 -29.20
N TYR A 366 -29.63 -58.85 -29.54
CA TYR A 366 -29.46 -57.76 -28.56
C TYR A 366 -30.08 -56.41 -29.02
N GLY A 367 -30.47 -55.61 -28.09
CA GLY A 367 -31.04 -54.29 -28.37
C GLY A 367 -29.94 -53.18 -28.42
N THR A 368 -30.21 -52.19 -29.24
CA THR A 368 -29.39 -50.93 -29.36
C THR A 368 -30.38 -49.80 -29.42
N VAL A 369 -29.82 -48.54 -29.56
CA VAL A 369 -30.66 -47.35 -29.74
C VAL A 369 -31.48 -47.46 -31.01
N GLY A 370 -32.82 -47.50 -30.87
CA GLY A 370 -33.78 -47.54 -31.97
C GLY A 370 -33.82 -48.84 -32.83
N ALA A 371 -33.12 -49.91 -32.41
CA ALA A 371 -33.00 -51.11 -33.17
C ALA A 371 -32.73 -52.37 -32.32
N VAL A 372 -33.02 -53.51 -32.90
CA VAL A 372 -32.55 -54.84 -32.47
C VAL A 372 -31.52 -55.36 -33.49
N VAL A 373 -30.38 -55.85 -33.01
CA VAL A 373 -29.38 -56.53 -33.84
C VAL A 373 -29.50 -58.02 -33.63
N VAL A 374 -29.47 -58.75 -34.74
CA VAL A 374 -29.47 -60.18 -34.76
C VAL A 374 -28.26 -60.71 -35.51
N GLU A 375 -27.50 -61.60 -34.90
CA GLU A 375 -26.38 -62.30 -35.54
C GLU A 375 -26.74 -63.75 -35.72
N SER A 376 -26.65 -64.20 -36.96
CA SER A 376 -26.98 -65.56 -37.37
C SER A 376 -25.88 -66.12 -38.26
N ALA A 377 -25.49 -67.37 -38.03
CA ALA A 377 -24.51 -68.04 -38.85
C ALA A 377 -25.14 -68.55 -40.22
N THR A 378 -26.46 -68.64 -40.29
CA THR A 378 -27.22 -69.09 -41.47
C THR A 378 -28.40 -68.15 -41.69
N GLU A 379 -29.03 -68.20 -42.85
CA GLU A 379 -30.29 -67.50 -43.13
C GLU A 379 -31.37 -67.97 -42.15
N ALA A 380 -32.01 -66.96 -41.46
CA ALA A 380 -33.07 -67.20 -40.49
C ALA A 380 -34.16 -66.15 -40.57
N THR A 381 -35.39 -66.51 -40.25
CA THR A 381 -36.50 -65.55 -40.13
C THR A 381 -36.70 -65.22 -38.66
N VAL A 382 -36.61 -63.92 -38.31
CA VAL A 382 -36.82 -63.39 -36.93
C VAL A 382 -38.19 -62.73 -36.83
N ARG A 383 -38.83 -62.91 -35.71
CA ARG A 383 -40.05 -62.20 -35.32
C ARG A 383 -39.81 -61.38 -34.06
N VAL A 384 -40.12 -60.09 -34.16
CA VAL A 384 -39.99 -59.12 -33.05
C VAL A 384 -41.37 -58.76 -32.55
N TYR A 385 -41.62 -59.02 -31.27
CA TYR A 385 -42.90 -58.73 -30.61
C TYR A 385 -42.67 -57.64 -29.59
N ASN A 386 -43.64 -56.73 -29.37
CA ASN A 386 -43.63 -55.78 -28.27
C ASN A 386 -43.98 -56.49 -26.94
N ALA A 387 -43.88 -55.70 -25.81
CA ALA A 387 -44.21 -56.25 -24.49
C ALA A 387 -45.62 -56.68 -24.30
N ALA A 388 -46.57 -56.27 -25.16
CA ALA A 388 -47.98 -56.74 -25.19
C ALA A 388 -48.19 -58.02 -26.05
N GLY A 389 -47.11 -58.58 -26.59
CA GLY A 389 -47.18 -59.81 -27.41
C GLY A 389 -47.57 -59.54 -28.84
N SER A 390 -47.71 -58.32 -29.31
CA SER A 390 -48.05 -58.02 -30.71
C SER A 390 -46.83 -58.08 -31.60
N LEU A 391 -46.92 -58.71 -32.76
CA LEU A 391 -45.85 -58.78 -33.76
C LEU A 391 -45.60 -57.35 -34.33
N VAL A 392 -44.41 -56.83 -34.13
CA VAL A 392 -44.00 -55.48 -34.59
C VAL A 392 -43.19 -55.54 -35.89
N ARG A 393 -42.32 -56.52 -36.01
CA ARG A 393 -41.48 -56.76 -37.20
C ARG A 393 -41.28 -58.27 -37.49
N ARG A 394 -41.16 -58.56 -38.76
CA ARG A 394 -40.60 -59.79 -39.25
C ARG A 394 -39.50 -59.48 -40.24
N ALA A 395 -38.34 -60.07 -40.06
CA ALA A 395 -37.20 -59.85 -40.92
C ALA A 395 -36.47 -61.15 -41.19
N ASP A 396 -35.99 -61.29 -42.40
CA ASP A 396 -35.05 -62.35 -42.75
C ASP A 396 -33.64 -61.84 -42.51
N VAL A 397 -32.87 -62.62 -41.79
CA VAL A 397 -31.54 -62.19 -41.27
C VAL A 397 -30.47 -63.18 -41.73
N ALA A 398 -29.32 -62.66 -42.12
CA ALA A 398 -28.15 -63.46 -42.47
C ALA A 398 -26.91 -62.64 -41.97
N GLY A 399 -25.95 -63.28 -41.28
CA GLY A 399 -24.85 -62.61 -40.65
C GLY A 399 -25.32 -61.67 -39.55
N LYS A 400 -24.74 -60.46 -39.48
CA LYS A 400 -25.13 -59.41 -38.56
C LYS A 400 -26.17 -58.50 -39.20
N THR A 401 -27.40 -58.59 -38.78
CA THR A 401 -28.50 -57.77 -39.31
C THR A 401 -29.11 -56.89 -38.27
N ARG A 402 -29.31 -55.60 -38.64
CA ARG A 402 -29.90 -54.56 -37.75
C ARG A 402 -31.36 -54.31 -38.16
N ILE A 403 -32.31 -54.53 -37.22
CA ILE A 403 -33.73 -54.26 -37.41
C ILE A 403 -34.06 -52.92 -36.80
N GLU A 404 -34.21 -51.90 -37.64
CA GLU A 404 -34.39 -50.53 -37.27
C GLU A 404 -35.82 -50.04 -37.10
N GLY A 405 -36.02 -48.80 -36.58
CA GLY A 405 -37.34 -48.19 -36.47
C GLY A 405 -38.15 -48.70 -35.29
N LEU A 406 -37.49 -49.24 -34.29
CA LEU A 406 -38.13 -49.66 -33.02
C LEU A 406 -38.09 -48.58 -32.03
N GLN A 407 -39.16 -48.27 -31.34
CA GLN A 407 -39.18 -47.30 -30.25
C GLN A 407 -38.49 -47.89 -29.01
N ARG A 408 -38.04 -47.01 -28.14
CA ARG A 408 -37.53 -47.44 -26.86
C ARG A 408 -38.51 -48.27 -26.09
N GLY A 409 -38.09 -49.47 -25.68
CA GLY A 409 -38.99 -50.39 -24.99
C GLY A 409 -38.49 -51.86 -24.95
N VAL A 410 -39.29 -52.72 -24.36
CA VAL A 410 -39.02 -54.16 -24.25
C VAL A 410 -39.60 -54.86 -25.43
N TYR A 411 -38.80 -55.68 -26.07
CA TYR A 411 -39.20 -56.55 -27.20
C TYR A 411 -38.83 -57.98 -26.92
N ILE A 412 -39.59 -58.93 -27.57
CA ILE A 412 -39.30 -60.34 -27.54
C ILE A 412 -38.96 -60.78 -28.97
N VAL A 413 -37.74 -61.28 -29.15
CA VAL A 413 -37.24 -61.73 -30.46
C VAL A 413 -36.94 -63.24 -30.41
N ASN A 414 -37.72 -64.05 -31.16
CA ASN A 414 -37.63 -65.50 -31.12
C ASN A 414 -37.54 -66.07 -29.68
N GLY A 415 -38.41 -65.57 -28.79
CA GLY A 415 -38.48 -66.02 -27.40
C GLY A 415 -37.53 -65.35 -26.41
N VAL A 416 -36.58 -64.49 -26.87
CA VAL A 416 -35.65 -63.82 -26.04
C VAL A 416 -36.09 -62.38 -25.80
N LYS A 417 -36.06 -61.94 -24.54
CA LYS A 417 -36.36 -60.58 -24.15
C LYS A 417 -35.16 -59.63 -24.47
N VAL A 418 -35.46 -58.58 -25.19
CA VAL A 418 -34.45 -57.54 -25.61
C VAL A 418 -34.93 -56.14 -25.24
N ILE A 419 -34.06 -55.31 -24.79
CA ILE A 419 -34.37 -53.90 -24.48
C ILE A 419 -33.81 -53.03 -25.60
N VAL A 420 -34.66 -52.23 -26.26
CA VAL A 420 -34.31 -51.23 -27.22
C VAL A 420 -34.25 -49.89 -26.43
N LYS A 421 -33.12 -49.21 -26.48
CA LYS A 421 -32.87 -47.89 -25.82
C LYS A 421 -33.35 -46.72 -26.64
#